data_562e60fb56ec994bf29f1257745bdb1a
#
_entry.id   562e60fb56ec994bf29f1257745bdb1a
#
_cell.length_a   1.000
_cell.length_b   1.000
_cell.length_c   1.000
_cell.angle_alpha   90.00
_cell.angle_beta   90.00
_cell.angle_gamma   90.00
#
_symmetry.space_group_name_H-M   'P 1'
#
loop_
_entity.id
_entity.type
_entity.pdbx_description
1 polymer ?
#
loop_
_entity_poly.entity_id
_entity_poly.type
_entity_poly.pdbx_seq_one_letter_code
_entity_poly.pdbx_strand_id
1 'polypeptide(L)'
;MAQFTNQASISYNGVTANSNIVTGEITRVLSVSKTSVSGSYRRGDTLTYAVSISNTGSAPYTGLTVTDDLGAYTAGTASVTPLTFAGDSVLYYVNGVLQAAPTVAAGPPLTISGISVPAGGNALIVYRAAANDYAAPGTGGSIVNTASVSGGGLTEPISASETVTADTSALLSITKALNPTVVAENGQIAYTFTIRNTGAEAVDAAAALVVSDTFDPALKSPISVTLNGNAWPETGNYSYNAATGVFATTAGRITVPAAIYTQDAATGLWTITPGT
;
A
#
# COMPACT_ATOMS: atom_id res chain seq x y z
N MET A 1 19.18 26.10 -11.40
CA MET A 1 20.66 26.13 -11.37
C MET A 1 21.03 27.19 -10.34
N ALA A 2 21.90 26.83 -9.39
CA ALA A 2 22.42 27.82 -8.44
C ALA A 2 23.61 28.54 -9.07
N GLN A 3 23.69 29.87 -8.88
CA GLN A 3 24.82 30.66 -9.35
C GLN A 3 25.69 31.04 -8.17
N PHE A 4 26.99 31.11 -8.37
CA PHE A 4 27.92 31.72 -7.43
C PHE A 4 28.68 32.84 -8.11
N THR A 5 29.06 33.89 -7.33
CA THR A 5 29.86 35.01 -7.78
C THR A 5 31.11 35.09 -6.94
N ASN A 6 32.21 35.52 -7.55
CA ASN A 6 33.46 35.76 -6.85
C ASN A 6 34.09 37.09 -7.36
N GLN A 7 34.66 37.85 -6.42
CA GLN A 7 35.36 39.09 -6.67
C GLN A 7 36.60 39.15 -5.77
N ALA A 8 37.73 39.46 -6.32
CA ALA A 8 38.97 39.71 -5.58
C ALA A 8 39.17 41.19 -5.30
N SER A 9 39.86 41.53 -4.21
CA SER A 9 40.29 42.89 -3.91
C SER A 9 41.77 42.94 -3.60
N ILE A 10 42.43 44.05 -3.97
CA ILE A 10 43.79 44.39 -3.56
C ILE A 10 43.74 45.70 -2.78
N SER A 11 44.52 45.79 -1.69
CA SER A 11 44.68 47.00 -0.90
C SER A 11 46.15 47.38 -0.88
N TYR A 12 46.44 48.64 -1.17
CA TYR A 12 47.79 49.19 -1.27
C TYR A 12 47.77 50.65 -0.86
N ASN A 13 48.64 51.10 0.05
CA ASN A 13 48.71 52.46 0.58
C ASN A 13 47.38 53.10 0.97
N GLY A 14 46.44 52.30 1.56
CA GLY A 14 45.13 52.78 1.98
C GLY A 14 44.09 52.88 0.85
N VAL A 15 44.43 52.48 -0.37
CA VAL A 15 43.50 52.43 -1.52
C VAL A 15 43.16 50.96 -1.78
N THR A 16 41.87 50.66 -1.96
CA THR A 16 41.40 49.34 -2.35
C THR A 16 40.87 49.35 -3.78
N ALA A 17 41.33 48.42 -4.59
CA ALA A 17 40.79 48.17 -5.93
C ALA A 17 40.19 46.76 -6.00
N ASN A 18 39.02 46.67 -6.62
CA ASN A 18 38.29 45.40 -6.79
C ASN A 18 38.44 44.92 -8.25
N SER A 19 38.53 43.61 -8.42
CA SER A 19 38.44 42.98 -9.73
C SER A 19 37.01 43.08 -10.30
N ASN A 20 36.83 42.67 -11.54
CA ASN A 20 35.51 42.33 -12.05
C ASN A 20 34.89 41.18 -11.23
N ILE A 21 33.57 41.11 -11.18
CA ILE A 21 32.83 39.98 -10.64
C ILE A 21 32.79 38.88 -11.71
N VAL A 22 33.15 37.65 -11.34
CA VAL A 22 32.97 36.47 -12.17
C VAL A 22 31.80 35.66 -11.63
N THR A 23 30.99 35.10 -12.52
CA THR A 23 29.82 34.30 -12.18
C THR A 23 30.02 32.89 -12.72
N GLY A 24 29.74 31.88 -11.89
CA GLY A 24 29.72 30.50 -12.28
C GLY A 24 28.35 29.86 -11.97
N GLU A 25 28.06 28.76 -12.61
CA GLU A 25 26.83 28.00 -12.39
C GLU A 25 27.13 26.61 -11.77
N ILE A 26 26.30 26.21 -10.82
CA ILE A 26 26.32 24.86 -10.25
C ILE A 26 25.23 24.08 -10.96
N THR A 27 25.64 23.13 -11.79
CA THR A 27 24.72 22.21 -12.49
C THR A 27 24.42 21.01 -11.60
N ARG A 28 23.14 20.69 -11.42
CA ARG A 28 22.73 19.43 -10.77
C ARG A 28 22.99 18.26 -11.73
N VAL A 29 23.77 17.30 -11.30
CA VAL A 29 24.11 16.10 -12.08
C VAL A 29 23.55 14.82 -11.44
N LEU A 30 22.99 14.93 -10.22
CA LEU A 30 22.31 13.85 -9.53
C LEU A 30 20.79 13.99 -9.71
N SER A 31 20.14 12.90 -10.06
CA SER A 31 18.69 12.80 -10.13
C SER A 31 18.18 11.57 -9.36
N VAL A 32 16.96 11.65 -8.86
CA VAL A 32 16.30 10.59 -8.09
C VAL A 32 14.95 10.29 -8.72
N SER A 33 14.59 9.03 -8.80
CA SER A 33 13.24 8.57 -9.10
C SER A 33 12.82 7.50 -8.10
N LYS A 34 11.52 7.42 -7.85
CA LYS A 34 10.91 6.42 -6.98
C LYS A 34 9.75 5.77 -7.72
N THR A 35 9.62 4.45 -7.61
CA THR A 35 8.56 3.67 -8.22
C THR A 35 8.10 2.57 -7.27
N SER A 36 6.87 2.10 -7.46
CA SER A 36 6.32 0.90 -6.83
C SER A 36 6.10 -0.17 -7.88
N VAL A 37 6.32 -1.44 -7.51
CA VAL A 37 6.02 -2.59 -8.38
C VAL A 37 4.51 -2.77 -8.55
N SER A 38 3.73 -2.45 -7.51
CA SER A 38 2.27 -2.51 -7.51
C SER A 38 1.68 -1.11 -7.60
N GLY A 39 0.71 -0.91 -8.49
CA GLY A 39 -0.02 0.38 -8.61
C GLY A 39 -1.16 0.53 -7.59
N SER A 40 -1.54 -0.55 -6.90
CA SER A 40 -2.61 -0.54 -5.89
C SER A 40 -2.23 -1.36 -4.66
N TYR A 41 -2.97 -1.13 -3.57
CA TYR A 41 -2.81 -1.84 -2.30
C TYR A 41 -4.15 -2.10 -1.61
N ARG A 42 -4.13 -3.11 -0.74
CA ARG A 42 -5.10 -3.33 0.34
C ARG A 42 -4.37 -3.30 1.67
N ARG A 43 -5.10 -3.12 2.76
CA ARG A 43 -4.54 -3.25 4.11
C ARG A 43 -3.90 -4.63 4.28
N GLY A 44 -2.66 -4.67 4.77
CA GLY A 44 -1.87 -5.87 4.95
C GLY A 44 -1.01 -6.26 3.76
N ASP A 45 -1.22 -5.69 2.58
CA ASP A 45 -0.39 -5.95 1.41
C ASP A 45 1.03 -5.43 1.61
N THR A 46 1.98 -6.18 1.07
CA THR A 46 3.38 -5.77 1.04
C THR A 46 3.71 -5.16 -0.31
N LEU A 47 4.06 -3.88 -0.31
CA LEU A 47 4.50 -3.11 -1.47
C LEU A 47 6.01 -3.18 -1.60
N THR A 48 6.51 -3.26 -2.84
CA THR A 48 7.93 -3.18 -3.16
C THR A 48 8.21 -1.85 -3.83
N TYR A 49 9.08 -1.05 -3.21
CA TYR A 49 9.54 0.23 -3.73
C TYR A 49 10.95 0.13 -4.27
N ALA A 50 11.22 0.91 -5.31
CA ALA A 50 12.53 1.08 -5.91
C ALA A 50 12.88 2.57 -5.96
N VAL A 51 14.03 2.95 -5.39
CA VAL A 51 14.60 4.29 -5.46
C VAL A 51 15.84 4.22 -6.33
N SER A 52 15.81 4.88 -7.48
CA SER A 52 16.94 4.96 -8.40
C SER A 52 17.59 6.33 -8.31
N ILE A 53 18.92 6.35 -8.16
CA ILE A 53 19.74 7.55 -8.10
C ILE A 53 20.72 7.50 -9.27
N SER A 54 20.66 8.46 -10.17
CA SER A 54 21.52 8.54 -11.34
C SER A 54 22.45 9.73 -11.25
N ASN A 55 23.73 9.53 -11.55
CA ASN A 55 24.77 10.54 -11.56
C ASN A 55 25.31 10.72 -13.00
N THR A 56 25.01 11.85 -13.62
CA THR A 56 25.52 12.21 -14.95
C THR A 56 26.82 13.00 -14.91
N GLY A 57 27.35 13.29 -13.71
CA GLY A 57 28.59 14.00 -13.50
C GLY A 57 29.84 13.15 -13.65
N SER A 58 30.99 13.80 -13.70
CA SER A 58 32.31 13.17 -13.83
C SER A 58 32.95 12.77 -12.50
N ALA A 59 32.32 13.10 -11.36
CA ALA A 59 32.79 12.74 -10.03
C ALA A 59 31.75 11.82 -9.33
N PRO A 60 32.21 10.82 -8.53
CA PRO A 60 31.30 9.98 -7.77
C PRO A 60 30.72 10.74 -6.57
N TYR A 61 29.51 10.35 -6.14
CA TYR A 61 28.95 10.71 -4.84
C TYR A 61 29.11 9.55 -3.87
N THR A 62 29.61 9.81 -2.68
CA THR A 62 29.81 8.81 -1.61
C THR A 62 29.21 9.31 -0.30
N GLY A 63 28.73 8.38 0.55
CA GLY A 63 28.13 8.74 1.83
C GLY A 63 26.77 9.41 1.70
N LEU A 64 26.03 9.11 0.65
CA LEU A 64 24.63 9.54 0.52
C LEU A 64 23.76 8.78 1.51
N THR A 65 22.70 9.46 1.95
CA THR A 65 21.63 8.89 2.81
C THR A 65 20.29 9.07 2.11
N VAL A 66 19.54 7.99 2.00
CA VAL A 66 18.15 7.99 1.56
C VAL A 66 17.26 7.98 2.80
N THR A 67 16.39 8.97 2.93
CA THR A 67 15.36 9.04 3.97
C THR A 67 14.00 8.93 3.31
N ASP A 68 13.21 7.96 3.76
CA ASP A 68 11.89 7.65 3.20
C ASP A 68 10.83 7.89 4.27
N ASP A 69 9.81 8.68 3.95
CA ASP A 69 8.76 9.06 4.89
C ASP A 69 7.75 7.95 5.17
N LEU A 70 7.82 6.83 4.41
CA LEU A 70 6.87 5.72 4.48
C LEU A 70 5.41 6.17 4.29
N GLY A 71 5.21 7.22 3.50
CA GLY A 71 3.92 7.79 3.20
C GLY A 71 3.31 8.60 4.35
N ALA A 72 4.12 9.11 5.28
CA ALA A 72 3.63 9.86 6.44
C ALA A 72 2.73 11.03 6.04
N TYR A 73 1.61 11.17 6.76
CA TYR A 73 0.64 12.24 6.55
C TYR A 73 0.02 12.70 7.87
N THR A 74 -0.71 13.83 7.83
CA THR A 74 -1.42 14.35 8.99
C THR A 74 -2.89 13.96 8.94
N ALA A 75 -3.36 13.23 9.95
CA ALA A 75 -4.76 12.91 10.18
C ALA A 75 -5.26 13.70 11.38
N GLY A 76 -6.10 14.71 11.14
CA GLY A 76 -6.48 15.65 12.19
C GLY A 76 -5.27 16.36 12.79
N THR A 77 -4.92 16.03 14.05
CA THR A 77 -3.72 16.55 14.74
C THR A 77 -2.60 15.51 14.85
N ALA A 78 -2.83 14.27 14.43
CA ALA A 78 -1.87 13.18 14.53
C ALA A 78 -1.03 13.08 13.24
N SER A 79 0.29 12.89 13.39
CA SER A 79 1.17 12.47 12.29
C SER A 79 1.18 10.94 12.30
N VAL A 80 0.78 10.33 11.19
CA VAL A 80 0.65 8.89 11.05
C VAL A 80 1.42 8.39 9.82
N THR A 81 1.82 7.12 9.85
CA THR A 81 2.61 6.50 8.79
C THR A 81 1.88 5.26 8.27
N PRO A 82 1.34 5.27 7.04
CA PRO A 82 0.52 4.19 6.48
C PRO A 82 1.32 2.96 6.06
N LEU A 83 2.64 3.06 5.99
CA LEU A 83 3.53 1.96 5.65
C LEU A 83 4.40 1.57 6.84
N THR A 84 4.54 0.27 7.06
CA THR A 84 5.47 -0.32 8.01
C THR A 84 6.60 -0.99 7.24
N PHE A 85 7.84 -0.55 7.44
CA PHE A 85 8.99 -1.14 6.78
C PHE A 85 9.12 -2.64 7.13
N ALA A 86 9.30 -3.48 6.12
CA ALA A 86 9.61 -4.89 6.30
C ALA A 86 11.12 -5.06 6.51
N GLY A 87 11.52 -5.41 7.72
CA GLY A 87 12.93 -5.59 8.10
C GLY A 87 13.69 -6.51 7.14
N ASP A 88 14.99 -6.31 7.02
CA ASP A 88 15.93 -7.10 6.19
C ASP A 88 15.55 -7.19 4.69
N SER A 89 14.71 -6.27 4.21
CA SER A 89 14.24 -6.28 2.82
C SER A 89 15.03 -5.36 1.88
N VAL A 90 15.99 -4.60 2.40
CA VAL A 90 16.76 -3.65 1.59
C VAL A 90 17.78 -4.38 0.73
N LEU A 91 17.70 -4.16 -0.59
CA LEU A 91 18.69 -4.57 -1.57
C LEU A 91 19.30 -3.32 -2.19
N TYR A 92 20.61 -3.28 -2.30
CA TYR A 92 21.36 -2.16 -2.85
C TYR A 92 22.21 -2.60 -4.03
N TYR A 93 22.04 -1.93 -5.16
CA TYR A 93 22.78 -2.21 -6.40
C TYR A 93 23.51 -0.97 -6.86
N VAL A 94 24.70 -1.15 -7.42
CA VAL A 94 25.47 -0.10 -8.13
C VAL A 94 25.74 -0.60 -9.55
N ASN A 95 25.32 0.17 -10.55
CA ASN A 95 25.40 -0.19 -11.97
C ASN A 95 24.88 -1.63 -12.26
N GLY A 96 23.77 -2.00 -11.60
CA GLY A 96 23.14 -3.32 -11.74
C GLY A 96 23.79 -4.46 -10.94
N VAL A 97 24.89 -4.20 -10.21
CA VAL A 97 25.58 -5.20 -9.40
C VAL A 97 25.17 -5.07 -7.95
N LEU A 98 24.68 -6.17 -7.34
CA LEU A 98 24.32 -6.24 -5.92
C LEU A 98 25.54 -5.93 -5.04
N GLN A 99 25.35 -5.05 -4.07
CA GLN A 99 26.36 -4.65 -3.10
C GLN A 99 26.08 -5.26 -1.72
N ALA A 100 27.02 -5.10 -0.80
CA ALA A 100 26.78 -5.37 0.61
C ALA A 100 25.62 -4.51 1.13
N ALA A 101 24.87 -5.04 2.10
CA ALA A 101 23.75 -4.34 2.70
C ALA A 101 24.20 -2.99 3.30
N PRO A 102 23.50 -1.89 2.99
CA PRO A 102 23.79 -0.59 3.58
C PRO A 102 23.33 -0.55 5.05
N THR A 103 23.68 0.50 5.78
CA THR A 103 23.17 0.72 7.13
C THR A 103 21.71 1.15 7.06
N VAL A 104 20.82 0.45 7.76
CA VAL A 104 19.36 0.69 7.75
C VAL A 104 18.88 1.00 9.16
N ALA A 105 18.14 2.13 9.32
CA ALA A 105 17.35 2.44 10.49
C ALA A 105 15.86 2.39 10.07
N ALA A 106 15.09 1.48 10.67
CA ALA A 106 13.74 1.13 10.23
C ALA A 106 12.70 2.27 10.32
N GLY A 107 12.94 3.25 11.19
CA GLY A 107 12.10 4.45 11.32
C GLY A 107 10.70 4.26 11.92
N PRO A 108 9.68 5.11 11.68
CA PRO A 108 9.60 6.20 10.68
C PRO A 108 10.40 7.47 11.05
N PRO A 109 11.06 8.13 10.09
CA PRO A 109 11.25 7.71 8.70
C PRO A 109 12.26 6.57 8.54
N LEU A 110 12.14 5.76 7.49
CA LEU A 110 13.15 4.79 7.10
C LEU A 110 14.40 5.51 6.61
N THR A 111 15.57 5.19 7.16
CA THR A 111 16.85 5.79 6.77
C THR A 111 17.82 4.72 6.28
N ILE A 112 18.40 4.91 5.09
CA ILE A 112 19.36 4.00 4.46
C ILE A 112 20.60 4.79 4.13
N SER A 113 21.72 4.49 4.81
CA SER A 113 22.96 5.27 4.76
C SER A 113 24.12 4.49 4.13
N GLY A 114 25.15 5.22 3.70
CA GLY A 114 26.34 4.61 3.09
C GLY A 114 26.21 4.36 1.59
N ILE A 115 25.28 5.03 0.93
CA ILE A 115 25.06 4.88 -0.51
C ILE A 115 26.11 5.62 -1.31
N SER A 116 26.60 4.98 -2.36
CA SER A 116 27.55 5.54 -3.31
C SER A 116 27.03 5.42 -4.74
N VAL A 117 27.25 6.47 -5.54
CA VAL A 117 26.85 6.51 -6.95
C VAL A 117 28.08 6.89 -7.77
N PRO A 118 28.62 6.01 -8.64
CA PRO A 118 29.79 6.31 -9.46
C PRO A 118 29.58 7.47 -10.41
N ALA A 119 30.65 8.06 -10.90
CA ALA A 119 30.61 9.01 -11.99
C ALA A 119 29.99 8.36 -13.25
N GLY A 120 29.02 9.02 -13.88
CA GLY A 120 28.31 8.50 -15.05
C GLY A 120 27.48 7.21 -14.77
N GLY A 121 27.25 6.87 -13.48
CA GLY A 121 26.62 5.62 -13.07
C GLY A 121 25.31 5.81 -12.31
N ASN A 122 24.82 4.71 -11.73
CA ASN A 122 23.60 4.71 -10.94
C ASN A 122 23.70 3.84 -9.69
N ALA A 123 22.82 4.13 -8.72
CA ALA A 123 22.50 3.26 -7.59
C ALA A 123 21.00 2.96 -7.61
N LEU A 124 20.62 1.73 -7.26
CA LEU A 124 19.25 1.29 -7.10
C LEU A 124 19.08 0.69 -5.70
N ILE A 125 18.10 1.18 -4.96
CA ILE A 125 17.71 0.68 -3.66
C ILE A 125 16.31 0.12 -3.79
N VAL A 126 16.14 -1.17 -3.44
CA VAL A 126 14.84 -1.84 -3.41
C VAL A 126 14.53 -2.21 -1.97
N TYR A 127 13.31 -1.96 -1.51
CA TYR A 127 12.86 -2.33 -0.18
C TYR A 127 11.36 -2.65 -0.18
N ARG A 128 10.89 -3.30 0.88
CA ARG A 128 9.47 -3.66 1.05
C ARG A 128 8.89 -2.97 2.27
N ALA A 129 7.61 -2.60 2.16
CA ALA A 129 6.83 -2.05 3.26
C ALA A 129 5.38 -2.54 3.19
N ALA A 130 4.77 -2.85 4.34
CA ALA A 130 3.41 -3.32 4.43
C ALA A 130 2.44 -2.16 4.69
N ALA A 131 1.31 -2.12 3.97
CA ALA A 131 0.22 -1.19 4.23
C ALA A 131 -0.47 -1.57 5.55
N ASN A 132 -0.51 -0.63 6.50
CA ASN A 132 -1.03 -0.84 7.85
C ASN A 132 -2.40 -0.17 8.07
N ASP A 133 -2.85 -0.09 9.32
CA ASP A 133 -4.16 0.45 9.69
C ASP A 133 -4.31 1.98 9.47
N TYR A 134 -3.25 2.68 9.12
CA TYR A 134 -3.27 4.09 8.73
C TYR A 134 -3.36 4.28 7.20
N ALA A 135 -3.23 3.21 6.42
CA ALA A 135 -3.40 3.28 4.97
C ALA A 135 -4.87 3.49 4.61
N ALA A 136 -5.18 4.57 3.91
CA ALA A 136 -6.53 4.93 3.52
C ALA A 136 -7.15 3.87 2.60
N PRO A 137 -8.23 3.17 3.00
CA PRO A 137 -8.87 2.17 2.15
C PRO A 137 -9.90 2.79 1.21
N GLY A 138 -10.32 2.04 0.19
CA GLY A 138 -11.47 2.35 -0.66
C GLY A 138 -11.25 3.49 -1.65
N THR A 139 -12.36 3.97 -2.19
CA THR A 139 -12.36 4.97 -3.27
C THR A 139 -11.70 6.27 -2.84
N GLY A 140 -10.70 6.71 -3.60
CA GLY A 140 -9.91 7.90 -3.31
C GLY A 140 -8.78 7.68 -2.30
N GLY A 141 -8.68 6.49 -1.70
CA GLY A 141 -7.55 6.13 -0.84
C GLY A 141 -6.24 6.06 -1.64
N SER A 142 -5.17 6.61 -1.08
CA SER A 142 -3.84 6.56 -1.69
C SER A 142 -2.75 6.71 -0.64
N ILE A 143 -1.54 6.24 -0.98
CA ILE A 143 -0.31 6.45 -0.22
C ILE A 143 0.65 7.18 -1.15
N VAL A 144 1.04 8.39 -0.76
CA VAL A 144 2.12 9.14 -1.41
C VAL A 144 3.38 8.94 -0.58
N ASN A 145 4.30 8.14 -1.09
CA ASN A 145 5.54 7.78 -0.39
C ASN A 145 6.73 8.50 -0.99
N THR A 146 7.45 9.31 -0.20
CA THR A 146 8.53 10.19 -0.65
C THR A 146 9.88 9.75 -0.10
N ALA A 147 10.83 9.56 -1.01
CA ALA A 147 12.24 9.36 -0.68
C ALA A 147 13.04 10.64 -0.94
N SER A 148 13.88 11.02 0.00
CA SER A 148 14.78 12.17 -0.07
C SER A 148 16.24 11.70 0.05
N VAL A 149 17.09 12.14 -0.86
CA VAL A 149 18.52 11.82 -0.89
C VAL A 149 19.30 13.03 -0.43
N SER A 150 20.15 12.86 0.56
CA SER A 150 20.98 13.93 1.16
C SER A 150 22.40 13.44 1.44
N GLY A 151 23.29 14.33 1.90
CA GLY A 151 24.68 13.99 2.17
C GLY A 151 25.57 13.96 0.92
N GLY A 152 26.73 13.33 1.00
CA GLY A 152 27.64 13.17 -0.14
C GLY A 152 28.13 14.47 -0.81
N GLY A 153 28.01 15.62 -0.12
CA GLY A 153 28.37 16.93 -0.68
C GLY A 153 27.21 17.62 -1.41
N LEU A 154 25.99 17.08 -1.36
CA LEU A 154 24.80 17.77 -1.84
C LEU A 154 24.52 19.02 -0.96
N THR A 155 24.29 20.16 -1.57
CA THR A 155 23.91 21.39 -0.88
C THR A 155 22.46 21.37 -0.43
N GLU A 156 21.60 20.69 -1.18
CA GLU A 156 20.17 20.54 -0.93
C GLU A 156 19.74 19.10 -1.20
N PRO A 157 18.82 18.52 -0.42
CA PRO A 157 18.27 17.21 -0.70
C PRO A 157 17.55 17.15 -2.05
N ILE A 158 17.54 15.97 -2.65
CA ILE A 158 16.79 15.68 -3.89
C ILE A 158 15.75 14.65 -3.55
N SER A 159 14.48 14.88 -3.90
CA SER A 159 13.38 14.00 -3.53
C SER A 159 12.62 13.47 -4.75
N ALA A 160 12.03 12.29 -4.59
CA ALA A 160 11.09 11.71 -5.53
C ALA A 160 9.98 11.01 -4.75
N SER A 161 8.76 11.08 -5.27
CA SER A 161 7.57 10.48 -4.67
C SER A 161 6.94 9.47 -5.61
N GLU A 162 6.31 8.47 -5.05
CA GLU A 162 5.48 7.49 -5.74
C GLU A 162 4.11 7.42 -5.07
N THR A 163 3.06 7.32 -5.88
CA THR A 163 1.69 7.21 -5.40
C THR A 163 1.13 5.84 -5.75
N VAL A 164 0.65 5.13 -4.74
CA VAL A 164 -0.08 3.86 -4.88
C VAL A 164 -1.51 4.07 -4.39
N THR A 165 -2.51 3.60 -5.15
CA THR A 165 -3.93 3.80 -4.84
C THR A 165 -4.52 2.60 -4.10
N ALA A 166 -5.57 2.81 -3.30
CA ALA A 166 -6.29 1.70 -2.70
C ALA A 166 -7.03 0.90 -3.78
N ASP A 167 -7.00 -0.44 -3.66
CA ASP A 167 -7.83 -1.33 -4.48
C ASP A 167 -9.30 -1.19 -4.02
N THR A 168 -10.19 -0.90 -4.97
CA THR A 168 -11.62 -0.69 -4.69
C THR A 168 -12.47 -1.93 -4.92
N SER A 169 -11.94 -2.98 -5.55
CA SER A 169 -12.72 -4.17 -5.89
C SER A 169 -13.37 -4.80 -4.66
N ALA A 170 -14.52 -5.44 -4.86
CA ALA A 170 -15.17 -6.23 -3.82
C ALA A 170 -14.23 -7.32 -3.28
N LEU A 171 -14.25 -7.54 -1.98
CA LEU A 171 -13.48 -8.59 -1.32
C LEU A 171 -14.39 -9.39 -0.40
N LEU A 172 -14.91 -10.49 -0.94
CA LEU A 172 -15.85 -11.35 -0.23
C LEU A 172 -15.15 -12.40 0.64
N SER A 173 -15.76 -12.65 1.77
CA SER A 173 -15.50 -13.82 2.61
C SER A 173 -16.82 -14.49 3.00
N ILE A 174 -16.79 -15.79 3.22
CA ILE A 174 -17.94 -16.56 3.68
C ILE A 174 -17.57 -17.38 4.90
N THR A 175 -18.45 -17.40 5.90
CA THR A 175 -18.35 -18.31 7.05
C THR A 175 -19.62 -19.14 7.15
N LYS A 176 -19.50 -20.39 7.65
CA LYS A 176 -20.61 -21.32 7.88
C LYS A 176 -20.67 -21.68 9.35
N ALA A 177 -21.86 -21.61 9.93
CA ALA A 177 -22.15 -22.03 11.29
C ALA A 177 -23.28 -23.04 11.31
N LEU A 178 -23.32 -23.85 12.37
CA LEU A 178 -24.33 -24.93 12.60
C LEU A 178 -24.90 -24.75 14.00
N ASN A 179 -26.23 -24.83 14.12
CA ASN A 179 -26.93 -24.81 15.40
C ASN A 179 -28.23 -25.65 15.35
N PRO A 180 -28.47 -26.60 16.31
CA PRO A 180 -27.53 -27.05 17.31
C PRO A 180 -26.43 -27.94 16.69
N THR A 181 -25.31 -28.10 17.39
CA THR A 181 -24.18 -28.95 16.94
C THR A 181 -24.42 -30.44 17.20
N VAL A 182 -25.42 -30.76 18.02
CA VAL A 182 -25.85 -32.13 18.33
C VAL A 182 -27.37 -32.21 18.19
N VAL A 183 -27.85 -33.14 17.40
CA VAL A 183 -29.28 -33.38 17.17
C VAL A 183 -29.61 -34.87 17.34
N ALA A 184 -30.83 -35.15 17.77
CA ALA A 184 -31.37 -36.52 17.72
C ALA A 184 -31.74 -36.89 16.28
N GLU A 185 -31.97 -38.21 16.03
CA GLU A 185 -32.55 -38.63 14.75
C GLU A 185 -33.82 -37.87 14.42
N ASN A 186 -33.94 -37.40 13.19
CA ASN A 186 -35.02 -36.53 12.72
C ASN A 186 -35.11 -35.14 13.40
N GLY A 187 -34.11 -34.74 14.17
CA GLY A 187 -34.00 -33.39 14.71
C GLY A 187 -33.80 -32.34 13.64
N GLN A 188 -34.09 -31.07 13.99
CA GLN A 188 -33.87 -29.91 13.10
C GLN A 188 -32.53 -29.28 13.38
N ILE A 189 -31.83 -28.87 12.31
CA ILE A 189 -30.59 -28.14 12.35
C ILE A 189 -30.69 -26.91 11.45
N ALA A 190 -29.99 -25.86 11.83
CA ALA A 190 -29.87 -24.66 11.03
C ALA A 190 -28.40 -24.41 10.62
N TYR A 191 -28.15 -24.29 9.34
CA TYR A 191 -26.90 -23.81 8.81
C TYR A 191 -27.02 -22.32 8.53
N THR A 192 -26.06 -21.53 9.01
CA THR A 192 -26.00 -20.09 8.75
C THR A 192 -24.76 -19.78 7.92
N PHE A 193 -24.95 -19.21 6.74
CA PHE A 193 -23.88 -18.65 5.93
C PHE A 193 -23.85 -17.16 6.14
N THR A 194 -22.69 -16.63 6.55
CA THR A 194 -22.48 -15.18 6.66
C THR A 194 -21.49 -14.76 5.59
N ILE A 195 -21.94 -13.93 4.67
CA ILE A 195 -21.12 -13.34 3.59
C ILE A 195 -20.76 -11.93 4.00
N ARG A 196 -19.49 -11.59 3.89
CA ARG A 196 -18.97 -10.26 4.20
C ARG A 196 -18.17 -9.71 3.04
N ASN A 197 -18.34 -8.43 2.77
CA ASN A 197 -17.57 -7.70 1.79
C ASN A 197 -16.72 -6.65 2.52
N THR A 198 -15.41 -6.75 2.42
CA THR A 198 -14.47 -5.75 2.97
C THR A 198 -13.92 -4.83 1.89
N GLY A 199 -14.34 -4.98 0.62
CA GLY A 199 -14.00 -4.11 -0.50
C GLY A 199 -14.93 -2.91 -0.65
N ALA A 200 -14.51 -1.93 -1.44
CA ALA A 200 -15.23 -0.67 -1.65
C ALA A 200 -16.36 -0.76 -2.69
N GLU A 201 -16.38 -1.81 -3.50
CA GLU A 201 -17.45 -2.06 -4.46
C GLU A 201 -18.47 -3.03 -3.89
N ALA A 202 -19.76 -2.75 -4.12
CA ALA A 202 -20.83 -3.69 -3.81
C ALA A 202 -20.84 -4.86 -4.81
N VAL A 203 -21.26 -6.02 -4.36
CA VAL A 203 -21.56 -7.15 -5.23
C VAL A 203 -23.05 -7.09 -5.53
N ASP A 204 -23.38 -6.67 -6.72
CA ASP A 204 -24.75 -6.58 -7.23
C ASP A 204 -25.20 -7.84 -8.00
N ALA A 205 -26.40 -7.81 -8.58
CA ALA A 205 -26.95 -8.93 -9.34
C ALA A 205 -26.11 -9.29 -10.59
N ALA A 206 -25.43 -8.30 -11.20
CA ALA A 206 -24.62 -8.51 -12.41
C ALA A 206 -23.35 -9.32 -12.12
N ALA A 207 -22.86 -9.28 -10.87
CA ALA A 207 -21.73 -10.11 -10.43
C ALA A 207 -22.06 -11.61 -10.36
N ALA A 208 -23.34 -11.97 -10.53
CA ALA A 208 -23.82 -13.35 -10.59
C ALA A 208 -23.36 -14.24 -9.39
N LEU A 209 -23.32 -13.67 -8.18
CA LEU A 209 -22.89 -14.40 -6.96
C LEU A 209 -23.74 -15.65 -6.76
N VAL A 210 -23.07 -16.77 -6.48
CA VAL A 210 -23.68 -18.07 -6.14
C VAL A 210 -23.08 -18.58 -4.84
N VAL A 211 -23.92 -19.02 -3.91
CA VAL A 211 -23.52 -19.81 -2.74
C VAL A 211 -23.90 -21.24 -3.01
N SER A 212 -22.95 -22.17 -2.88
CA SER A 212 -23.19 -23.62 -3.03
C SER A 212 -22.68 -24.37 -1.83
N ASP A 213 -23.36 -25.47 -1.51
CA ASP A 213 -22.98 -26.39 -0.44
C ASP A 213 -23.42 -27.81 -0.81
N THR A 214 -22.77 -28.79 -0.22
CA THR A 214 -23.20 -30.20 -0.29
C THR A 214 -23.34 -30.73 1.13
N PHE A 215 -24.58 -31.01 1.53
CA PHE A 215 -24.88 -31.57 2.84
C PHE A 215 -24.66 -33.08 2.83
N ASP A 216 -23.81 -33.58 3.73
CA ASP A 216 -23.59 -35.01 3.94
C ASP A 216 -23.70 -35.32 5.45
N PRO A 217 -24.71 -36.11 5.87
CA PRO A 217 -25.81 -36.66 5.06
C PRO A 217 -26.73 -35.59 4.48
N ALA A 218 -27.38 -35.89 3.34
CA ALA A 218 -28.35 -35.04 2.71
C ALA A 218 -29.50 -34.68 3.67
N LEU A 219 -29.90 -33.42 3.67
CA LEU A 219 -31.01 -32.93 4.50
C LEU A 219 -32.33 -33.47 3.96
N LYS A 220 -33.26 -33.84 4.87
CA LYS A 220 -34.62 -34.25 4.47
C LYS A 220 -35.40 -33.04 3.94
N SER A 221 -36.07 -33.23 2.80
CA SER A 221 -36.97 -32.24 2.23
C SER A 221 -38.33 -32.24 2.95
N PRO A 222 -39.05 -31.11 3.08
CA PRO A 222 -38.63 -29.76 2.58
C PRO A 222 -37.64 -29.08 3.51
N ILE A 223 -36.67 -28.34 2.91
CA ILE A 223 -35.84 -27.40 3.65
C ILE A 223 -36.51 -26.00 3.64
N SER A 224 -36.23 -25.20 4.67
CA SER A 224 -36.62 -23.80 4.69
C SER A 224 -35.38 -22.91 4.65
N VAL A 225 -35.41 -21.88 3.81
CA VAL A 225 -34.28 -20.93 3.67
C VAL A 225 -34.76 -19.54 3.98
N THR A 226 -33.92 -18.78 4.66
CA THR A 226 -34.15 -17.34 4.88
C THR A 226 -32.93 -16.55 4.36
N LEU A 227 -33.19 -15.35 3.84
CA LEU A 227 -32.15 -14.38 3.49
C LEU A 227 -32.38 -13.13 4.33
N ASN A 228 -31.38 -12.76 5.13
CA ASN A 228 -31.43 -11.62 6.06
C ASN A 228 -32.68 -11.64 6.96
N GLY A 229 -33.02 -12.84 7.49
CA GLY A 229 -34.16 -13.07 8.37
C GLY A 229 -35.53 -13.18 7.68
N ASN A 230 -35.64 -12.94 6.38
CA ASN A 230 -36.88 -13.07 5.63
C ASN A 230 -36.97 -14.43 4.93
N ALA A 231 -38.18 -15.00 4.86
CA ALA A 231 -38.43 -16.23 4.12
C ALA A 231 -37.99 -16.10 2.65
N TRP A 232 -37.22 -17.10 2.18
CA TRP A 232 -36.67 -17.08 0.83
C TRP A 232 -37.07 -18.35 0.09
N PRO A 233 -38.16 -18.31 -0.69
CA PRO A 233 -38.73 -19.51 -1.33
C PRO A 233 -37.78 -20.04 -2.41
N GLU A 234 -37.86 -21.37 -2.66
CA GLU A 234 -37.01 -22.08 -3.62
C GLU A 234 -37.17 -21.53 -5.04
N THR A 235 -38.42 -21.26 -5.45
CA THR A 235 -38.70 -20.80 -6.81
C THR A 235 -37.95 -19.56 -7.21
N GLY A 236 -36.97 -19.70 -8.13
CA GLY A 236 -36.18 -18.63 -8.69
C GLY A 236 -35.06 -18.11 -7.78
N ASN A 237 -34.88 -18.65 -6.56
CA ASN A 237 -33.87 -18.17 -5.61
C ASN A 237 -32.75 -19.18 -5.34
N TYR A 238 -33.11 -20.45 -5.21
CA TYR A 238 -32.15 -21.54 -4.99
C TYR A 238 -32.71 -22.86 -5.50
N SER A 239 -31.87 -23.88 -5.53
CA SER A 239 -32.24 -25.25 -5.76
C SER A 239 -31.64 -26.14 -4.66
N TYR A 240 -32.36 -27.23 -4.30
CA TYR A 240 -31.86 -28.24 -3.42
C TYR A 240 -32.21 -29.64 -3.95
N ASN A 241 -31.22 -30.51 -4.07
CA ASN A 241 -31.41 -31.90 -4.49
C ASN A 241 -31.26 -32.79 -3.26
N ALA A 242 -32.40 -33.30 -2.74
CA ALA A 242 -32.43 -34.15 -1.55
C ALA A 242 -31.79 -35.55 -1.74
N ALA A 243 -31.57 -35.99 -2.98
CA ALA A 243 -30.87 -37.24 -3.25
C ALA A 243 -29.35 -37.13 -3.17
N THR A 244 -28.80 -35.93 -3.49
CA THR A 244 -27.36 -35.68 -3.54
C THR A 244 -26.88 -34.74 -2.44
N GLY A 245 -27.79 -34.09 -1.70
CA GLY A 245 -27.45 -33.06 -0.70
C GLY A 245 -26.98 -31.73 -1.28
N VAL A 246 -26.99 -31.56 -2.61
CA VAL A 246 -26.49 -30.37 -3.26
C VAL A 246 -27.47 -29.21 -3.15
N PHE A 247 -26.99 -28.09 -2.60
CA PHE A 247 -27.68 -26.80 -2.52
C PHE A 247 -26.93 -25.78 -3.35
N ALA A 248 -27.64 -24.94 -4.10
CA ALA A 248 -27.05 -23.82 -4.79
C ALA A 248 -28.07 -22.68 -4.93
N THR A 249 -27.62 -21.44 -4.69
CA THR A 249 -28.43 -20.26 -4.94
C THR A 249 -28.44 -19.92 -6.43
N THR A 250 -29.50 -19.31 -6.91
CA THR A 250 -29.55 -18.78 -8.28
C THR A 250 -28.63 -17.57 -8.41
N ALA A 251 -27.84 -17.56 -9.48
CA ALA A 251 -26.88 -16.50 -9.74
C ALA A 251 -27.52 -15.10 -9.68
N GLY A 252 -26.87 -14.17 -8.99
CA GLY A 252 -27.30 -12.77 -8.87
C GLY A 252 -28.50 -12.52 -7.95
N ARG A 253 -28.99 -13.54 -7.21
CA ARG A 253 -30.07 -13.35 -6.23
C ARG A 253 -29.59 -12.87 -4.88
N ILE A 254 -28.30 -13.03 -4.58
CA ILE A 254 -27.67 -12.48 -3.40
C ILE A 254 -26.83 -11.28 -3.82
N THR A 255 -27.04 -10.15 -3.14
CA THR A 255 -26.23 -8.94 -3.27
C THR A 255 -25.55 -8.65 -1.94
N VAL A 256 -24.33 -8.11 -1.96
CA VAL A 256 -23.59 -7.78 -0.76
C VAL A 256 -23.12 -6.32 -0.86
N PRO A 257 -23.52 -5.46 0.10
CA PRO A 257 -23.12 -4.06 0.08
C PRO A 257 -21.60 -3.89 0.12
N ALA A 258 -21.11 -2.74 -0.29
CA ALA A 258 -19.73 -2.34 -0.06
C ALA A 258 -19.45 -2.18 1.44
N ALA A 259 -18.18 -2.27 1.82
CA ALA A 259 -17.74 -1.91 3.15
C ALA A 259 -17.88 -0.39 3.39
N ILE A 260 -18.05 -0.02 4.65
CA ILE A 260 -17.99 1.37 5.12
C ILE A 260 -16.63 1.59 5.76
N TYR A 261 -15.96 2.68 5.38
CA TYR A 261 -14.66 3.07 5.90
C TYR A 261 -14.81 4.35 6.70
N THR A 262 -14.29 4.36 7.92
CA THR A 262 -14.28 5.54 8.80
C THR A 262 -12.89 5.76 9.35
N GLN A 263 -12.42 7.01 9.33
CA GLN A 263 -11.17 7.39 9.95
C GLN A 263 -11.43 8.07 11.29
N ASP A 264 -10.76 7.63 12.33
CA ASP A 264 -10.75 8.29 13.61
C ASP A 264 -9.89 9.57 13.51
N ALA A 265 -10.51 10.72 13.74
CA ALA A 265 -9.85 12.02 13.59
C ALA A 265 -8.77 12.30 14.65
N ALA A 266 -8.80 11.61 15.79
CA ALA A 266 -7.82 11.81 16.85
C ALA A 266 -6.59 10.92 16.69
N THR A 267 -6.78 9.69 16.19
CA THR A 267 -5.72 8.69 16.06
C THR A 267 -5.24 8.48 14.63
N GLY A 268 -6.06 8.84 13.63
CA GLY A 268 -5.82 8.57 12.22
C GLY A 268 -6.07 7.13 11.78
N LEU A 269 -6.50 6.26 12.69
CA LEU A 269 -6.80 4.86 12.38
C LEU A 269 -8.03 4.72 11.49
N TRP A 270 -7.95 3.81 10.52
CA TRP A 270 -9.07 3.44 9.68
C TRP A 270 -9.78 2.19 10.21
N THR A 271 -11.10 2.28 10.33
CA THR A 271 -11.98 1.16 10.65
C THR A 271 -12.73 0.73 9.41
N ILE A 272 -12.76 -0.58 9.16
CA ILE A 272 -13.50 -1.21 8.06
C ILE A 272 -14.71 -1.92 8.67
N THR A 273 -15.91 -1.45 8.35
CA THR A 273 -17.17 -2.14 8.67
C THR A 273 -17.61 -2.90 7.42
N PRO A 274 -17.52 -4.26 7.41
CA PRO A 274 -17.89 -5.03 6.24
C PRO A 274 -19.36 -4.86 5.86
N GLY A 275 -19.64 -4.80 4.57
CA GLY A 275 -21.00 -5.03 4.05
C GLY A 275 -21.40 -6.50 4.27
N THR A 276 -22.61 -6.73 4.70
CA THR A 276 -23.16 -8.09 4.97
C THR A 276 -24.56 -8.23 4.36
#